data_a882e41d4e6fb068977f30b3de13af17
#
_entry.id   a882e41d4e6fb068977f30b3de13af17
#
_cell.length_a   1.000
_cell.length_b   1.000
_cell.length_c   1.000
_cell.angle_alpha   90.00
_cell.angle_beta   90.00
_cell.angle_gamma   90.00
#
_symmetry.space_group_name_H-M   'P 1'
#
loop_
_entity.id
_entity.type
_entity.pdbx_description
1 polymer ?
#
loop_
_entity_poly.entity_id
_entity_poly.type
_entity_poly.pdbx_seq_one_letter_code
_entity_poly.pdbx_strand_id
1 'polypeptide(L)'
;MDISVIVPLFNEEESLPELFAWIKRVMNANDFTYEVIFVNDGSTDRSWDVIEELAEKNEQVKGIKFRRNYGKSPALFCGFKEAQGDVVITMDADLQDSPDEIPGLYQMITKEGYDLVSGYKQNRKQGDPLSKTIPTKLFNATARKVSGIHNLHDFNCGLKAYRRDVVKNIEVYGEMHRYIPYLAKNAGFAKIGEKPVHHQARKFGTSKFMGWNRFVNGYLDLMTLWFLSNFGKKPMHVFGFLGSVVFFIAFLSLIGLGIDKIIDLHNGIYGHLITDSPYFFIALIAMVLGSQFFLAGFLGDLISRQNPNRNDYQIEKEIRCGK
;
A
#
# COMPACT_ATOMS: atom_id res chain seq x y z
N MET A 1 -7.51 -2.11 26.82
CA MET A 1 -6.45 -3.01 26.29
C MET A 1 -5.39 -2.15 25.67
N ASP A 2 -4.13 -2.35 26.08
CA ASP A 2 -3.05 -1.45 25.66
C ASP A 2 -2.61 -1.71 24.22
N ILE A 3 -2.39 -2.99 23.86
CA ILE A 3 -1.74 -3.34 22.59
C ILE A 3 -2.50 -4.45 21.85
N SER A 4 -2.70 -4.27 20.55
CA SER A 4 -3.04 -5.34 19.60
C SER A 4 -1.85 -5.59 18.67
N VAL A 5 -1.29 -6.80 18.68
CA VAL A 5 -0.23 -7.21 17.75
C VAL A 5 -0.85 -7.98 16.61
N ILE A 6 -0.68 -7.49 15.37
CA ILE A 6 -1.19 -8.12 14.16
C ILE A 6 -0.04 -8.78 13.41
N VAL A 7 -0.16 -10.07 13.17
CA VAL A 7 0.85 -10.90 12.52
C VAL A 7 0.24 -11.55 11.28
N PRO A 8 0.37 -10.92 10.10
CA PRO A 8 0.02 -11.58 8.84
C PRO A 8 1.04 -12.67 8.52
N LEU A 9 0.57 -13.83 8.08
CA LEU A 9 1.44 -14.99 7.83
C LEU A 9 0.98 -15.85 6.64
N PHE A 10 1.94 -16.52 6.02
CA PHE A 10 1.71 -17.52 4.97
C PHE A 10 2.83 -18.56 4.99
N ASN A 11 2.50 -19.80 5.38
CA ASN A 11 3.42 -20.92 5.57
C ASN A 11 4.59 -20.57 6.50
N GLU A 12 4.29 -20.41 7.79
CA GLU A 12 5.22 -19.99 8.84
C GLU A 12 5.06 -20.87 10.10
N GLU A 13 4.66 -22.15 9.95
CA GLU A 13 4.39 -23.08 11.07
C GLU A 13 5.51 -23.18 12.09
N GLU A 14 6.79 -23.10 11.63
CA GLU A 14 7.97 -23.27 12.49
C GLU A 14 8.25 -22.03 13.35
N SER A 15 7.91 -20.83 12.88
CA SER A 15 8.25 -19.56 13.53
C SER A 15 7.20 -19.10 14.55
N LEU A 16 5.93 -19.48 14.37
CA LEU A 16 4.81 -18.98 15.17
C LEU A 16 4.93 -19.26 16.69
N PRO A 17 5.32 -20.48 17.14
CA PRO A 17 5.44 -20.75 18.58
C PRO A 17 6.51 -19.89 19.25
N GLU A 18 7.66 -19.73 18.59
CA GLU A 18 8.77 -18.92 19.09
C GLU A 18 8.39 -17.43 19.11
N LEU A 19 7.77 -16.94 18.04
CA LEU A 19 7.31 -15.56 17.95
C LEU A 19 6.30 -15.23 19.05
N PHE A 20 5.30 -16.08 19.25
CA PHE A 20 4.30 -15.86 20.30
C PHE A 20 4.94 -15.88 21.70
N ALA A 21 5.82 -16.84 21.96
CA ALA A 21 6.53 -16.90 23.25
C ALA A 21 7.37 -15.64 23.50
N TRP A 22 7.99 -15.10 22.47
CA TRP A 22 8.78 -13.86 22.56
C TRP A 22 7.87 -12.64 22.81
N ILE A 23 6.78 -12.48 22.05
CA ILE A 23 5.79 -11.42 22.28
C ILE A 23 5.26 -11.51 23.72
N LYS A 24 4.81 -12.68 24.15
CA LYS A 24 4.27 -12.91 25.51
C LYS A 24 5.26 -12.51 26.59
N ARG A 25 6.54 -12.86 26.42
CA ARG A 25 7.62 -12.47 27.36
C ARG A 25 7.73 -10.95 27.46
N VAL A 26 7.74 -10.24 26.32
CA VAL A 26 7.89 -8.77 26.28
C VAL A 26 6.68 -8.09 26.88
N MET A 27 5.48 -8.57 26.58
CA MET A 27 4.23 -8.00 27.13
C MET A 27 4.16 -8.15 28.63
N ASN A 28 4.45 -9.35 29.14
CA ASN A 28 4.45 -9.61 30.60
C ASN A 28 5.54 -8.82 31.33
N ALA A 29 6.73 -8.65 30.74
CA ALA A 29 7.81 -7.88 31.35
C ALA A 29 7.50 -6.37 31.47
N ASN A 30 6.49 -5.87 30.75
CA ASN A 30 6.09 -4.46 30.76
C ASN A 30 4.66 -4.26 31.29
N ASP A 31 4.03 -5.28 31.84
CA ASP A 31 2.66 -5.27 32.39
C ASP A 31 1.59 -4.78 31.40
N PHE A 32 1.79 -5.03 30.09
CA PHE A 32 0.81 -4.66 29.08
C PHE A 32 -0.37 -5.63 29.02
N THR A 33 -1.59 -5.08 28.93
CA THR A 33 -2.76 -5.83 28.49
C THR A 33 -2.78 -5.90 26.97
N TYR A 34 -2.82 -7.12 26.40
CA TYR A 34 -2.59 -7.30 24.97
C TYR A 34 -3.42 -8.43 24.35
N GLU A 35 -3.50 -8.38 23.04
CA GLU A 35 -3.95 -9.48 22.18
C GLU A 35 -2.95 -9.67 21.02
N VAL A 36 -2.88 -10.89 20.51
CA VAL A 36 -2.12 -11.23 19.30
C VAL A 36 -3.09 -11.80 18.27
N ILE A 37 -3.20 -11.13 17.12
CA ILE A 37 -4.11 -11.49 16.05
C ILE A 37 -3.28 -12.06 14.90
N PHE A 38 -3.27 -13.39 14.78
CA PHE A 38 -2.66 -14.10 13.67
C PHE A 38 -3.61 -14.12 12.48
N VAL A 39 -3.17 -13.58 11.34
CA VAL A 39 -3.97 -13.60 10.10
C VAL A 39 -3.30 -14.53 9.10
N ASN A 40 -3.82 -15.74 8.98
CA ASN A 40 -3.33 -16.77 8.07
C ASN A 40 -3.87 -16.52 6.67
N ASP A 41 -2.99 -16.13 5.77
CA ASP A 41 -3.30 -15.80 4.37
C ASP A 41 -3.37 -17.05 3.48
N GLY A 42 -4.18 -18.03 3.90
CA GLY A 42 -4.43 -19.25 3.13
C GLY A 42 -3.23 -20.20 3.07
N SER A 43 -2.50 -20.38 4.18
CA SER A 43 -1.38 -21.31 4.28
C SER A 43 -1.78 -22.75 3.93
N THR A 44 -0.83 -23.49 3.36
CA THR A 44 -0.98 -24.89 2.97
C THR A 44 -0.23 -25.86 3.89
N ASP A 45 0.55 -25.32 4.84
CA ASP A 45 1.24 -26.02 5.90
C ASP A 45 0.37 -26.11 7.18
N ARG A 46 0.98 -26.51 8.29
CA ARG A 46 0.31 -26.62 9.59
C ARG A 46 0.20 -25.28 10.36
N SER A 47 0.45 -24.13 9.72
CA SER A 47 0.37 -22.82 10.39
C SER A 47 -0.97 -22.58 11.09
N TRP A 48 -2.08 -23.04 10.50
CA TRP A 48 -3.39 -22.89 11.15
C TRP A 48 -3.56 -23.77 12.38
N ASP A 49 -3.11 -25.00 12.32
CA ASP A 49 -3.17 -25.94 13.45
C ASP A 49 -2.36 -25.38 14.64
N VAL A 50 -1.20 -24.79 14.37
CA VAL A 50 -0.37 -24.12 15.37
C VAL A 50 -1.09 -22.94 16.00
N ILE A 51 -1.82 -22.12 15.21
CA ILE A 51 -2.62 -21.01 15.75
C ILE A 51 -3.75 -21.54 16.64
N GLU A 52 -4.45 -22.61 16.24
CA GLU A 52 -5.48 -23.25 17.07
C GLU A 52 -4.91 -23.73 18.40
N GLU A 53 -3.78 -24.43 18.39
CA GLU A 53 -3.09 -24.91 19.61
C GLU A 53 -2.64 -23.74 20.53
N LEU A 54 -2.17 -22.63 19.96
CA LEU A 54 -1.78 -21.44 20.72
C LEU A 54 -3.02 -20.77 21.35
N ALA A 55 -4.13 -20.68 20.61
CA ALA A 55 -5.37 -20.07 21.07
C ALA A 55 -6.05 -20.88 22.18
N GLU A 56 -5.98 -22.21 22.15
CA GLU A 56 -6.48 -23.08 23.21
C GLU A 56 -5.79 -22.82 24.55
N LYS A 57 -4.47 -22.55 24.51
CA LYS A 57 -3.64 -22.36 25.69
C LYS A 57 -3.56 -20.91 26.17
N ASN A 58 -3.93 -19.94 25.33
CA ASN A 58 -3.74 -18.51 25.61
C ASN A 58 -4.93 -17.69 25.13
N GLU A 59 -5.66 -17.09 26.05
CA GLU A 59 -6.83 -16.27 25.76
C GLU A 59 -6.54 -15.01 24.94
N GLN A 60 -5.28 -14.55 24.97
CA GLN A 60 -4.81 -13.39 24.22
C GLN A 60 -4.64 -13.65 22.72
N VAL A 61 -4.66 -14.93 22.30
CA VAL A 61 -4.46 -15.31 20.91
C VAL A 61 -5.79 -15.32 20.16
N LYS A 62 -5.82 -14.62 19.04
CA LYS A 62 -6.90 -14.63 18.05
C LYS A 62 -6.38 -15.09 16.71
N GLY A 63 -7.23 -15.72 15.90
CA GLY A 63 -6.85 -16.22 14.58
C GLY A 63 -7.91 -15.92 13.53
N ILE A 64 -7.46 -15.52 12.35
CA ILE A 64 -8.28 -15.38 11.14
C ILE A 64 -7.62 -16.22 10.05
N LYS A 65 -8.39 -17.08 9.36
CA LYS A 65 -7.89 -17.90 8.25
C LYS A 65 -8.63 -17.57 6.96
N PHE A 66 -7.88 -17.23 5.94
CA PHE A 66 -8.41 -17.05 4.60
C PHE A 66 -8.53 -18.38 3.85
N ARG A 67 -9.50 -18.48 2.96
CA ARG A 67 -9.67 -19.67 2.12
C ARG A 67 -8.56 -19.85 1.08
N ARG A 68 -7.89 -18.76 0.67
CA ARG A 68 -6.76 -18.74 -0.25
C ARG A 68 -5.86 -17.56 0.06
N ASN A 69 -4.69 -17.52 -0.53
CA ASN A 69 -3.80 -16.37 -0.45
C ASN A 69 -4.41 -15.16 -1.18
N TYR A 70 -4.60 -14.07 -0.45
CA TYR A 70 -5.05 -12.76 -0.93
C TYR A 70 -3.95 -11.69 -0.84
N GLY A 71 -2.86 -11.97 -0.14
CA GLY A 71 -1.75 -11.06 0.08
C GLY A 71 -1.76 -10.33 1.42
N LYS A 72 -0.65 -9.66 1.71
CA LYS A 72 -0.40 -9.03 3.02
C LYS A 72 -1.39 -7.90 3.35
N SER A 73 -1.80 -7.12 2.36
CA SER A 73 -2.71 -5.98 2.60
C SER A 73 -4.09 -6.41 3.10
N PRO A 74 -4.78 -7.38 2.49
CA PRO A 74 -6.01 -7.94 3.02
C PRO A 74 -5.86 -8.52 4.43
N ALA A 75 -4.75 -9.21 4.69
CA ALA A 75 -4.49 -9.77 6.01
C ALA A 75 -4.36 -8.67 7.08
N LEU A 76 -3.62 -7.60 6.78
CA LEU A 76 -3.54 -6.43 7.66
C LEU A 76 -4.90 -5.76 7.86
N PHE A 77 -5.68 -5.60 6.79
CA PHE A 77 -7.01 -4.98 6.88
C PHE A 77 -7.94 -5.74 7.83
N CYS A 78 -8.00 -7.08 7.71
CA CYS A 78 -8.82 -7.89 8.61
C CYS A 78 -8.30 -7.81 10.05
N GLY A 79 -6.99 -7.86 10.26
CA GLY A 79 -6.40 -7.66 11.58
C GLY A 79 -6.70 -6.26 12.16
N PHE A 80 -6.66 -5.20 11.35
CA PHE A 80 -7.02 -3.84 11.77
C PHE A 80 -8.49 -3.71 12.18
N LYS A 81 -9.38 -4.41 11.49
CA LYS A 81 -10.81 -4.46 11.89
C LYS A 81 -10.99 -5.06 13.29
N GLU A 82 -10.30 -6.16 13.59
CA GLU A 82 -10.41 -6.88 14.85
C GLU A 82 -9.69 -6.22 16.02
N ALA A 83 -8.62 -5.45 15.76
CA ALA A 83 -7.78 -4.84 16.79
C ALA A 83 -8.60 -3.98 17.76
N GLN A 84 -8.42 -4.22 19.07
CA GLN A 84 -9.10 -3.53 20.18
C GLN A 84 -8.16 -2.69 21.04
N GLY A 85 -6.84 -2.91 20.94
CA GLY A 85 -5.82 -2.17 21.68
C GLY A 85 -5.75 -0.70 21.28
N ASP A 86 -5.38 0.17 22.22
CA ASP A 86 -5.20 1.60 21.98
C ASP A 86 -4.02 1.87 21.04
N VAL A 87 -3.02 0.99 21.09
CA VAL A 87 -1.90 0.94 20.14
C VAL A 87 -1.97 -0.37 19.36
N VAL A 88 -1.94 -0.27 18.04
CA VAL A 88 -1.90 -1.43 17.15
C VAL A 88 -0.49 -1.55 16.58
N ILE A 89 0.07 -2.76 16.65
CA ILE A 89 1.43 -3.05 16.15
C ILE A 89 1.35 -4.12 15.09
N THR A 90 1.94 -3.87 13.93
CA THR A 90 2.13 -4.90 12.90
C THR A 90 3.53 -5.44 12.95
N MET A 91 3.73 -6.73 12.74
CA MET A 91 5.04 -7.35 12.58
C MET A 91 4.96 -8.59 11.69
N ASP A 92 6.09 -8.93 11.05
CA ASP A 92 6.18 -10.11 10.21
C ASP A 92 6.39 -11.39 11.05
N ALA A 93 5.88 -12.53 10.56
CA ALA A 93 5.93 -13.80 11.29
C ALA A 93 7.31 -14.48 11.26
N ASP A 94 8.26 -13.99 10.47
CA ASP A 94 9.53 -14.67 10.14
C ASP A 94 10.68 -14.48 11.16
N LEU A 95 10.37 -13.95 12.34
CA LEU A 95 11.32 -13.68 13.42
C LEU A 95 12.44 -12.68 13.07
N GLN A 96 12.31 -11.94 11.98
CA GLN A 96 13.31 -10.94 11.60
C GLN A 96 13.18 -9.64 12.42
N ASP A 97 11.95 -9.25 12.74
CA ASP A 97 11.67 -8.08 13.56
C ASP A 97 11.59 -8.46 15.04
N SER A 98 12.26 -7.70 15.91
CA SER A 98 12.33 -8.00 17.34
C SER A 98 11.11 -7.49 18.11
N PRO A 99 10.33 -8.34 18.80
CA PRO A 99 9.30 -7.91 19.73
C PRO A 99 9.80 -7.00 20.88
N ASP A 100 11.10 -7.04 21.22
CA ASP A 100 11.67 -6.18 22.24
C ASP A 100 11.60 -4.68 21.89
N GLU A 101 11.31 -4.34 20.63
CA GLU A 101 11.09 -2.97 20.17
C GLU A 101 9.69 -2.42 20.52
N ILE A 102 8.74 -3.30 20.88
CA ILE A 102 7.34 -2.95 21.15
C ILE A 102 7.20 -1.87 22.25
N PRO A 103 7.88 -1.97 23.41
CA PRO A 103 7.71 -0.96 24.46
C PRO A 103 8.13 0.44 24.02
N GLY A 104 9.22 0.53 23.23
CA GLY A 104 9.69 1.81 22.70
C GLY A 104 8.72 2.40 21.67
N LEU A 105 8.15 1.59 20.78
CA LEU A 105 7.14 2.00 19.83
C LEU A 105 5.84 2.45 20.53
N TYR A 106 5.41 1.72 21.57
CA TYR A 106 4.26 2.07 22.39
C TYR A 106 4.44 3.45 23.07
N GLN A 107 5.63 3.72 23.62
CA GLN A 107 5.91 5.02 24.23
C GLN A 107 5.86 6.17 23.24
N MET A 108 6.35 5.99 22.02
CA MET A 108 6.27 7.02 20.97
C MET A 108 4.83 7.34 20.62
N ILE A 109 3.95 6.36 20.54
CA ILE A 109 2.51 6.59 20.28
C ILE A 109 1.85 7.28 21.47
N THR A 110 2.03 6.73 22.70
CA THR A 110 1.23 7.15 23.87
C THR A 110 1.77 8.40 24.56
N LYS A 111 3.10 8.55 24.70
CA LYS A 111 3.72 9.66 25.41
C LYS A 111 4.16 10.78 24.49
N GLU A 112 4.71 10.45 23.31
CA GLU A 112 5.17 11.46 22.36
C GLU A 112 4.05 11.88 21.39
N GLY A 113 2.92 11.14 21.37
CA GLY A 113 1.72 11.47 20.60
C GLY A 113 1.88 11.32 19.10
N TYR A 114 2.70 10.37 18.63
CA TYR A 114 2.73 10.00 17.22
C TYR A 114 1.44 9.28 16.81
N ASP A 115 0.98 9.53 15.59
CA ASP A 115 -0.13 8.80 14.98
C ASP A 115 0.32 7.44 14.45
N LEU A 116 1.53 7.41 13.86
CA LEU A 116 2.17 6.24 13.29
C LEU A 116 3.68 6.31 13.50
N VAL A 117 4.29 5.19 13.89
CA VAL A 117 5.75 5.04 13.96
C VAL A 117 6.15 3.82 13.13
N SER A 118 7.05 4.01 12.17
CA SER A 118 7.63 2.93 11.37
C SER A 118 8.97 2.50 11.93
N GLY A 119 9.26 1.21 11.96
CA GLY A 119 10.60 0.73 12.20
C GLY A 119 11.54 1.10 11.05
N TYR A 120 12.81 1.28 11.34
CA TYR A 120 13.87 1.51 10.38
C TYR A 120 15.04 0.54 10.61
N LYS A 121 15.37 -0.27 9.61
CA LYS A 121 16.42 -1.29 9.70
C LYS A 121 17.81 -0.65 9.59
N GLN A 122 18.49 -0.46 10.72
CA GLN A 122 19.76 0.28 10.79
C GLN A 122 20.95 -0.46 10.13
N ASN A 123 20.97 -1.81 10.13
CA ASN A 123 22.11 -2.62 9.72
C ASN A 123 22.02 -3.24 8.32
N ARG A 124 21.22 -2.69 7.43
CA ARG A 124 21.03 -3.21 6.06
C ARG A 124 22.29 -3.18 5.18
N LYS A 125 23.38 -2.55 5.63
CA LYS A 125 24.62 -2.35 4.85
C LYS A 125 25.60 -3.52 4.85
N GLN A 126 25.46 -4.48 5.76
CA GLN A 126 26.41 -5.61 5.88
C GLN A 126 25.73 -6.91 5.40
N GLY A 127 25.69 -7.15 4.07
CA GLY A 127 25.33 -8.45 3.50
C GLY A 127 24.29 -8.49 2.41
N ASP A 128 23.54 -7.42 2.13
CA ASP A 128 22.58 -7.43 1.02
C ASP A 128 23.25 -7.11 -0.33
N PRO A 129 23.03 -7.92 -1.38
CA PRO A 129 23.59 -7.68 -2.70
C PRO A 129 23.08 -6.36 -3.28
N LEU A 130 23.96 -5.68 -4.05
CA LEU A 130 23.68 -4.38 -4.71
C LEU A 130 22.38 -4.40 -5.52
N SER A 131 22.03 -5.55 -6.11
CA SER A 131 20.79 -5.77 -6.86
C SER A 131 19.51 -5.58 -6.04
N LYS A 132 19.57 -5.71 -4.70
CA LYS A 132 18.45 -5.46 -3.79
C LYS A 132 18.46 -4.03 -3.22
N THR A 133 19.66 -3.45 -3.06
CA THR A 133 19.83 -2.18 -2.37
C THR A 133 19.46 -0.98 -3.25
N ILE A 134 19.84 -0.99 -4.55
CA ILE A 134 19.56 0.11 -5.49
C ILE A 134 18.05 0.30 -5.73
N PRO A 135 17.27 -0.75 -6.09
CA PRO A 135 15.83 -0.60 -6.27
C PRO A 135 15.11 -0.11 -5.01
N THR A 136 15.53 -0.58 -3.82
CA THR A 136 14.92 -0.15 -2.55
C THR A 136 15.22 1.32 -2.24
N LYS A 137 16.43 1.81 -2.51
CA LYS A 137 16.77 3.24 -2.31
C LYS A 137 15.97 4.14 -3.25
N LEU A 138 15.85 3.76 -4.53
CA LEU A 138 15.06 4.50 -5.52
C LEU A 138 13.59 4.52 -5.12
N PHE A 139 13.03 3.36 -4.72
CA PHE A 139 11.67 3.26 -4.21
C PHE A 139 11.44 4.22 -3.04
N ASN A 140 12.25 4.15 -1.98
CA ASN A 140 12.09 4.99 -0.80
C ASN A 140 12.28 6.49 -1.12
N ALA A 141 13.19 6.85 -2.02
CA ALA A 141 13.38 8.24 -2.45
C ALA A 141 12.13 8.77 -3.18
N THR A 142 11.58 7.99 -4.09
CA THR A 142 10.35 8.34 -4.81
C THR A 142 9.15 8.36 -3.88
N ALA A 143 9.03 7.39 -2.97
CA ALA A 143 7.98 7.33 -1.97
C ALA A 143 7.99 8.59 -1.07
N ARG A 144 9.17 9.04 -0.60
CA ARG A 144 9.32 10.30 0.16
C ARG A 144 8.84 11.51 -0.63
N LYS A 145 9.29 11.62 -1.88
CA LYS A 145 8.93 12.78 -2.73
C LYS A 145 7.42 12.82 -3.02
N VAL A 146 6.85 11.68 -3.31
CA VAL A 146 5.44 11.54 -3.69
C VAL A 146 4.51 11.66 -2.48
N SER A 147 4.86 11.04 -1.34
CA SER A 147 4.06 11.11 -0.11
C SER A 147 4.22 12.42 0.66
N GLY A 148 5.30 13.17 0.39
CA GLY A 148 5.69 14.33 1.19
C GLY A 148 6.03 13.97 2.64
N ILE A 149 6.40 12.69 2.93
CA ILE A 149 6.85 12.23 4.23
C ILE A 149 8.37 12.08 4.16
N HIS A 150 9.08 13.12 4.56
CA HIS A 150 10.53 13.21 4.39
C HIS A 150 11.35 12.50 5.47
N ASN A 151 10.75 12.25 6.62
CA ASN A 151 11.39 11.68 7.81
C ASN A 151 11.37 10.15 7.84
N LEU A 152 10.83 9.47 6.82
CA LEU A 152 10.87 8.00 6.72
C LEU A 152 11.99 7.55 5.78
N HIS A 153 12.87 6.68 6.29
CA HIS A 153 13.93 6.03 5.52
C HIS A 153 13.49 4.71 4.91
N ASP A 154 12.56 3.98 5.57
CA ASP A 154 12.08 2.67 5.10
C ASP A 154 10.55 2.55 5.18
N PHE A 155 9.89 2.64 4.02
CA PHE A 155 8.44 2.43 3.91
C PHE A 155 8.05 0.95 4.02
N ASN A 156 8.99 0.03 3.75
CA ASN A 156 8.73 -1.41 3.67
C ASN A 156 8.93 -2.17 4.98
N CYS A 157 9.34 -1.52 6.08
CA CYS A 157 9.48 -2.20 7.35
C CYS A 157 8.14 -2.82 7.79
N GLY A 158 8.14 -4.11 8.18
CA GLY A 158 6.96 -4.81 8.68
C GLY A 158 6.53 -4.32 10.05
N LEU A 159 7.50 -3.99 10.89
CA LEU A 159 7.28 -3.52 12.25
C LEU A 159 6.86 -2.05 12.25
N LYS A 160 5.61 -1.80 12.57
CA LYS A 160 5.03 -0.47 12.71
C LYS A 160 4.06 -0.43 13.88
N ALA A 161 3.97 0.72 14.54
CA ALA A 161 2.98 1.01 15.56
C ALA A 161 2.04 2.13 15.09
N TYR A 162 0.78 2.01 15.46
CA TYR A 162 -0.27 2.91 15.07
C TYR A 162 -1.16 3.24 16.28
N ARG A 163 -1.65 4.45 16.36
CA ARG A 163 -2.81 4.75 17.20
C ARG A 163 -4.03 4.02 16.62
N ARG A 164 -4.90 3.46 17.46
CA ARG A 164 -6.11 2.72 17.02
C ARG A 164 -6.92 3.48 15.98
N ASP A 165 -7.12 4.79 16.17
CA ASP A 165 -7.90 5.60 15.24
C ASP A 165 -7.32 5.59 13.83
N VAL A 166 -5.99 5.51 13.67
CA VAL A 166 -5.35 5.43 12.35
C VAL A 166 -5.83 4.19 11.61
N VAL A 167 -5.69 3.01 12.22
CA VAL A 167 -6.04 1.75 11.56
C VAL A 167 -7.53 1.58 11.32
N LYS A 168 -8.37 2.25 12.12
CA LYS A 168 -9.83 2.23 11.94
C LYS A 168 -10.32 3.18 10.83
N ASN A 169 -9.49 4.13 10.41
CA ASN A 169 -9.84 5.15 9.42
C ASN A 169 -9.08 5.02 8.09
N ILE A 170 -8.25 3.99 7.92
CA ILE A 170 -7.56 3.72 6.67
C ILE A 170 -8.05 2.41 6.05
N GLU A 171 -8.11 2.38 4.73
CA GLU A 171 -8.35 1.16 3.97
C GLU A 171 -7.06 0.67 3.35
N VAL A 172 -6.73 -0.61 3.57
CA VAL A 172 -5.52 -1.25 3.04
C VAL A 172 -5.94 -2.39 2.11
N TYR A 173 -5.71 -2.23 0.81
CA TYR A 173 -6.07 -3.20 -0.23
C TYR A 173 -4.96 -3.35 -1.28
N GLY A 174 -5.02 -4.37 -2.13
CA GLY A 174 -3.99 -4.62 -3.14
C GLY A 174 -2.58 -4.70 -2.52
N GLU A 175 -1.64 -3.94 -3.02
CA GLU A 175 -0.27 -3.84 -2.48
C GLU A 175 -0.06 -2.63 -1.54
N MET A 176 -1.14 -2.06 -0.98
CA MET A 176 -1.11 -0.81 -0.19
C MET A 176 -0.43 -0.94 1.18
N HIS A 177 -0.07 -2.15 1.63
CA HIS A 177 0.62 -2.33 2.91
C HIS A 177 1.93 -1.53 3.04
N ARG A 178 2.58 -1.22 1.91
CA ARG A 178 3.79 -0.39 1.86
C ARG A 178 3.48 1.09 2.01
N TYR A 179 2.25 1.49 1.68
CA TYR A 179 1.81 2.89 1.62
C TYR A 179 0.96 3.30 2.81
N ILE A 180 0.88 2.47 3.86
CA ILE A 180 0.12 2.79 5.07
C ILE A 180 0.50 4.16 5.66
N PRO A 181 1.78 4.58 5.73
CA PRO A 181 2.11 5.93 6.19
C PRO A 181 1.49 7.04 5.33
N TYR A 182 1.44 6.83 4.01
CA TYR A 182 0.79 7.76 3.09
C TYR A 182 -0.73 7.76 3.27
N LEU A 183 -1.36 6.59 3.42
CA LEU A 183 -2.80 6.48 3.68
C LEU A 183 -3.18 7.16 4.99
N ALA A 184 -2.39 6.98 6.05
CA ALA A 184 -2.57 7.64 7.33
C ALA A 184 -2.50 9.18 7.18
N LYS A 185 -1.46 9.69 6.50
CA LYS A 185 -1.33 11.14 6.24
C LYS A 185 -2.52 11.71 5.48
N ASN A 186 -3.01 10.99 4.46
CA ASN A 186 -4.17 11.42 3.68
C ASN A 186 -5.49 11.37 4.46
N ALA A 187 -5.58 10.50 5.48
CA ALA A 187 -6.69 10.44 6.41
C ALA A 187 -6.62 11.53 7.52
N GLY A 188 -5.57 12.38 7.51
CA GLY A 188 -5.41 13.48 8.45
C GLY A 188 -4.44 13.18 9.61
N PHE A 189 -3.86 11.98 9.68
CA PHE A 189 -2.90 11.57 10.71
C PHE A 189 -1.48 11.94 10.26
N ALA A 190 -1.03 13.14 10.57
CA ALA A 190 0.19 13.72 10.00
C ALA A 190 1.44 13.50 10.85
N LYS A 191 1.30 13.17 12.15
CA LYS A 191 2.44 13.01 13.05
C LYS A 191 3.04 11.59 12.90
N ILE A 192 3.84 11.42 11.85
CA ILE A 192 4.46 10.16 11.49
C ILE A 192 5.93 10.19 11.90
N GLY A 193 6.37 9.17 12.66
CA GLY A 193 7.73 9.01 13.14
C GLY A 193 8.42 7.76 12.63
N GLU A 194 9.71 7.67 12.90
CA GLU A 194 10.52 6.49 12.60
C GLU A 194 11.41 6.15 13.80
N LYS A 195 11.57 4.84 14.07
CA LYS A 195 12.44 4.33 15.14
C LYS A 195 13.45 3.35 14.55
N PRO A 196 14.75 3.50 14.82
CA PRO A 196 15.73 2.45 14.51
C PRO A 196 15.38 1.17 15.26
N VAL A 197 15.30 0.04 14.53
CA VAL A 197 14.95 -1.26 15.11
C VAL A 197 15.98 -2.31 14.74
N HIS A 198 16.18 -3.27 15.65
CA HIS A 198 17.03 -4.42 15.41
C HIS A 198 16.33 -5.38 14.44
N HIS A 199 17.06 -5.77 13.39
CA HIS A 199 16.60 -6.72 12.39
C HIS A 199 17.56 -7.90 12.35
N GLN A 200 17.01 -9.11 12.55
CA GLN A 200 17.77 -10.34 12.57
C GLN A 200 17.75 -11.05 11.22
N ALA A 201 18.69 -11.96 11.01
CA ALA A 201 18.61 -12.86 9.87
C ALA A 201 17.42 -13.81 10.04
N ARG A 202 16.74 -14.15 8.94
CA ARG A 202 15.64 -15.12 8.95
C ARG A 202 16.13 -16.46 9.48
N LYS A 203 15.41 -17.03 10.45
CA LYS A 203 15.76 -18.28 11.10
C LYS A 203 15.18 -19.49 10.37
N PHE A 204 13.96 -19.40 9.88
CA PHE A 204 13.22 -20.46 9.22
C PHE A 204 12.77 -20.07 7.81
N GLY A 205 12.59 -21.06 6.94
CA GLY A 205 12.06 -20.90 5.59
C GLY A 205 12.97 -20.15 4.61
N THR A 206 12.50 -19.99 3.38
CA THR A 206 13.20 -19.29 2.30
C THR A 206 12.43 -18.03 1.87
N SER A 207 13.15 -17.03 1.40
CA SER A 207 12.51 -15.81 0.87
C SER A 207 11.68 -16.15 -0.38
N LYS A 208 10.37 -15.96 -0.31
CA LYS A 208 9.41 -16.27 -1.39
C LYS A 208 9.47 -15.26 -2.55
N PHE A 209 10.24 -14.18 -2.41
CA PHE A 209 10.35 -13.11 -3.38
C PHE A 209 11.76 -13.08 -4.00
N MET A 210 11.99 -13.88 -5.05
CA MET A 210 13.21 -13.81 -5.87
C MET A 210 12.86 -13.63 -7.35
N GLY A 211 13.65 -12.78 -8.07
CA GLY A 211 13.64 -12.70 -9.51
C GLY A 211 13.23 -11.34 -10.12
N TRP A 212 13.20 -11.32 -11.45
CA TRP A 212 12.88 -10.19 -12.33
C TRP A 212 11.49 -9.57 -12.02
N ASN A 213 10.53 -10.37 -11.59
CA ASN A 213 9.19 -9.94 -11.18
C ASN A 213 9.21 -8.90 -10.04
N ARG A 214 10.23 -8.94 -9.18
CA ARG A 214 10.38 -7.96 -8.09
C ARG A 214 10.68 -6.56 -8.60
N PHE A 215 11.47 -6.45 -9.68
CA PHE A 215 11.79 -5.16 -10.30
C PHE A 215 10.57 -4.57 -11.00
N VAL A 216 9.85 -5.38 -11.77
CA VAL A 216 8.61 -4.98 -12.45
C VAL A 216 7.54 -4.56 -11.44
N ASN A 217 7.33 -5.37 -10.40
CA ASN A 217 6.36 -5.05 -9.35
C ASN A 217 6.76 -3.77 -8.59
N GLY A 218 8.05 -3.60 -8.27
CA GLY A 218 8.53 -2.36 -7.64
C GLY A 218 8.33 -1.12 -8.51
N TYR A 219 8.49 -1.23 -9.82
CA TYR A 219 8.20 -0.13 -10.75
C TYR A 219 6.69 0.17 -10.83
N LEU A 220 5.86 -0.85 -10.94
CA LEU A 220 4.40 -0.71 -10.94
C LEU A 220 3.90 -0.13 -9.60
N ASP A 221 4.50 -0.54 -8.48
CA ASP A 221 4.21 0.02 -7.16
C ASP A 221 4.53 1.52 -7.10
N LEU A 222 5.67 1.93 -7.68
CA LEU A 222 6.04 3.35 -7.76
C LEU A 222 5.08 4.16 -8.64
N MET A 223 4.68 3.62 -9.78
CA MET A 223 3.67 4.24 -10.64
C MET A 223 2.32 4.34 -9.93
N THR A 224 1.91 3.27 -9.23
CA THR A 224 0.68 3.26 -8.44
C THR A 224 0.73 4.31 -7.34
N LEU A 225 1.85 4.41 -6.61
CA LEU A 225 2.04 5.42 -5.58
C LEU A 225 1.95 6.84 -6.16
N TRP A 226 2.65 7.08 -7.26
CA TRP A 226 2.60 8.37 -7.95
C TRP A 226 1.19 8.71 -8.42
N PHE A 227 0.50 7.75 -9.03
CA PHE A 227 -0.87 7.92 -9.50
C PHE A 227 -1.85 8.19 -8.37
N LEU A 228 -1.83 7.37 -7.31
CA LEU A 228 -2.71 7.55 -6.15
C LEU A 228 -2.43 8.84 -5.38
N SER A 229 -1.16 9.22 -5.28
CA SER A 229 -0.74 10.44 -4.62
C SER A 229 -1.29 11.70 -5.31
N ASN A 230 -1.22 11.73 -6.65
CA ASN A 230 -1.62 12.90 -7.42
C ASN A 230 -3.10 12.85 -7.84
N PHE A 231 -3.66 11.66 -8.03
CA PHE A 231 -4.92 11.46 -8.74
C PHE A 231 -5.94 10.58 -8.03
N GLY A 232 -5.55 9.87 -6.97
CA GLY A 232 -6.41 8.87 -6.31
C GLY A 232 -7.71 9.41 -5.75
N LYS A 233 -7.77 10.72 -5.44
CA LYS A 233 -8.98 11.38 -4.96
C LYS A 233 -9.77 12.10 -6.06
N LYS A 234 -9.16 12.39 -7.22
CA LYS A 234 -9.77 13.22 -8.28
C LYS A 234 -9.24 12.84 -9.67
N PRO A 235 -9.47 11.62 -10.18
CA PRO A 235 -9.00 11.20 -11.50
C PRO A 235 -9.51 12.12 -12.62
N MET A 236 -10.72 12.69 -12.46
CA MET A 236 -11.31 13.63 -13.39
C MET A 236 -10.46 14.91 -13.57
N HIS A 237 -9.80 15.39 -12.50
CA HIS A 237 -9.00 16.63 -12.61
C HIS A 237 -7.79 16.48 -13.53
N VAL A 238 -7.27 15.26 -13.70
CA VAL A 238 -6.08 15.01 -14.53
C VAL A 238 -6.46 14.56 -15.91
N PHE A 239 -7.17 13.44 -16.00
CA PHE A 239 -7.58 12.92 -17.29
C PHE A 239 -8.56 13.85 -17.98
N GLY A 240 -9.49 14.45 -17.22
CA GLY A 240 -10.42 15.44 -17.75
C GLY A 240 -9.71 16.71 -18.22
N PHE A 241 -8.75 17.24 -17.43
CA PHE A 241 -7.98 18.42 -17.83
C PHE A 241 -7.11 18.14 -19.04
N LEU A 242 -6.30 17.06 -19.00
CA LEU A 242 -5.44 16.66 -20.12
C LEU A 242 -6.26 16.39 -21.38
N GLY A 243 -7.35 15.66 -21.23
CA GLY A 243 -8.26 15.35 -22.33
C GLY A 243 -8.86 16.61 -22.95
N SER A 244 -9.32 17.54 -22.13
CA SER A 244 -9.86 18.83 -22.60
C SER A 244 -8.80 19.65 -23.34
N VAL A 245 -7.58 19.77 -22.79
CA VAL A 245 -6.50 20.52 -23.43
C VAL A 245 -6.15 19.93 -24.81
N VAL A 246 -5.94 18.61 -24.87
CA VAL A 246 -5.64 17.92 -26.13
C VAL A 246 -6.78 18.10 -27.15
N PHE A 247 -8.02 17.95 -26.70
CA PHE A 247 -9.20 18.11 -27.55
C PHE A 247 -9.27 19.53 -28.12
N PHE A 248 -9.14 20.57 -27.27
CA PHE A 248 -9.25 21.95 -27.74
C PHE A 248 -8.10 22.36 -28.65
N ILE A 249 -6.86 21.93 -28.40
CA ILE A 249 -5.73 22.19 -29.30
C ILE A 249 -5.99 21.54 -30.67
N ALA A 250 -6.43 20.29 -30.68
CA ALA A 250 -6.76 19.57 -31.91
C ALA A 250 -7.91 20.22 -32.67
N PHE A 251 -8.96 20.62 -31.95
CA PHE A 251 -10.12 21.31 -32.53
C PHE A 251 -9.73 22.66 -33.16
N LEU A 252 -8.93 23.47 -32.48
CA LEU A 252 -8.41 24.72 -33.02
C LEU A 252 -7.52 24.51 -34.25
N SER A 253 -6.71 23.44 -34.25
CA SER A 253 -5.88 23.07 -35.39
C SER A 253 -6.74 22.71 -36.62
N LEU A 254 -7.85 21.98 -36.43
CA LEU A 254 -8.79 21.67 -37.52
C LEU A 254 -9.47 22.94 -38.07
N ILE A 255 -9.87 23.85 -37.17
CA ILE A 255 -10.42 25.14 -37.57
C ILE A 255 -9.39 25.93 -38.38
N GLY A 256 -8.13 25.98 -37.96
CA GLY A 256 -7.04 26.63 -38.69
C GLY A 256 -6.87 26.08 -40.11
N LEU A 257 -6.78 24.75 -40.24
CA LEU A 257 -6.71 24.10 -41.54
C LEU A 257 -7.95 24.39 -42.43
N GLY A 258 -9.11 24.49 -41.81
CA GLY A 258 -10.33 24.86 -42.51
C GLY A 258 -10.30 26.32 -43.04
N ILE A 259 -9.81 27.25 -42.21
CA ILE A 259 -9.67 28.67 -42.59
C ILE A 259 -8.63 28.82 -43.72
N ASP A 260 -7.46 28.18 -43.56
CA ASP A 260 -6.43 28.19 -44.61
C ASP A 260 -7.00 27.68 -45.94
N LYS A 261 -7.77 26.63 -45.94
CA LYS A 261 -8.42 26.13 -47.15
C LYS A 261 -9.42 27.10 -47.75
N ILE A 262 -10.20 27.82 -46.94
CA ILE A 262 -11.14 28.86 -47.44
C ILE A 262 -10.38 30.00 -48.07
N ILE A 263 -9.26 30.43 -47.49
CA ILE A 263 -8.38 31.46 -48.02
C ILE A 263 -7.79 31.05 -49.38
N ASP A 264 -7.29 29.80 -49.49
CA ASP A 264 -6.79 29.24 -50.74
C ASP A 264 -7.83 29.25 -51.86
N LEU A 265 -9.03 28.83 -51.52
CA LEU A 265 -10.17 28.82 -52.45
C LEU A 265 -10.53 30.23 -52.90
N HIS A 266 -10.52 31.20 -52.00
CA HIS A 266 -10.77 32.61 -52.34
C HIS A 266 -9.64 33.19 -53.27
N ASN A 267 -8.41 32.74 -53.09
CA ASN A 267 -7.28 33.14 -53.94
C ASN A 267 -7.18 32.33 -55.25
N GLY A 268 -8.15 31.45 -55.54
CA GLY A 268 -8.14 30.68 -56.78
C GLY A 268 -7.23 29.45 -56.78
N ILE A 269 -6.74 29.03 -55.64
CA ILE A 269 -5.84 27.86 -55.47
C ILE A 269 -6.68 26.61 -55.20
N TYR A 270 -6.86 25.75 -56.22
CA TYR A 270 -7.77 24.58 -56.14
C TYR A 270 -7.03 23.23 -55.96
N GLY A 271 -5.71 23.22 -55.71
CA GLY A 271 -4.87 22.04 -55.89
C GLY A 271 -4.89 20.98 -54.81
N HIS A 272 -5.30 21.26 -53.55
CA HIS A 272 -5.15 20.34 -52.45
C HIS A 272 -6.45 20.21 -51.60
N LEU A 273 -6.75 18.98 -51.17
CA LEU A 273 -7.81 18.74 -50.19
C LEU A 273 -7.28 18.94 -48.76
N ILE A 274 -8.13 19.27 -47.81
CA ILE A 274 -7.75 19.33 -46.38
C ILE A 274 -7.21 17.98 -45.91
N THR A 275 -7.77 16.91 -46.44
CA THR A 275 -7.39 15.52 -46.18
C THR A 275 -6.04 15.12 -46.74
N ASP A 276 -5.44 15.91 -47.64
CA ASP A 276 -4.09 15.65 -48.13
C ASP A 276 -3.02 16.07 -47.12
N SER A 277 -3.40 16.87 -46.13
CA SER A 277 -2.50 17.31 -45.06
C SER A 277 -2.39 16.25 -43.97
N PRO A 278 -1.15 15.77 -43.63
CA PRO A 278 -0.93 14.88 -42.47
C PRO A 278 -1.44 15.46 -41.17
N TYR A 279 -1.40 16.78 -41.01
CA TYR A 279 -1.85 17.50 -39.81
C TYR A 279 -3.35 17.34 -39.56
N PHE A 280 -4.16 17.16 -40.60
CA PHE A 280 -5.60 16.86 -40.48
C PHE A 280 -5.83 15.56 -39.71
N PHE A 281 -5.14 14.49 -40.09
CA PHE A 281 -5.27 13.19 -39.41
C PHE A 281 -4.71 13.20 -37.99
N ILE A 282 -3.59 13.89 -37.76
CA ILE A 282 -3.00 14.07 -36.44
C ILE A 282 -4.00 14.81 -35.54
N ALA A 283 -4.60 15.88 -35.99
CA ALA A 283 -5.58 16.63 -35.22
C ALA A 283 -6.86 15.80 -34.96
N LEU A 284 -7.34 15.03 -35.95
CA LEU A 284 -8.49 14.15 -35.78
C LEU A 284 -8.23 13.07 -34.70
N ILE A 285 -7.09 12.39 -34.79
CA ILE A 285 -6.69 11.37 -33.81
C ILE A 285 -6.55 12.01 -32.40
N ALA A 286 -5.89 13.18 -32.30
CA ALA A 286 -5.72 13.89 -31.06
C ALA A 286 -7.08 14.29 -30.43
N MET A 287 -8.06 14.71 -31.23
CA MET A 287 -9.39 15.05 -30.75
C MET A 287 -10.13 13.82 -30.19
N VAL A 288 -10.00 12.67 -30.86
CA VAL A 288 -10.57 11.40 -30.38
C VAL A 288 -9.89 10.96 -29.08
N LEU A 289 -8.56 11.01 -29.02
CA LEU A 289 -7.80 10.67 -27.79
C LEU A 289 -8.13 11.62 -26.64
N GLY A 290 -8.27 12.91 -26.90
CA GLY A 290 -8.67 13.90 -25.90
C GLY A 290 -10.04 13.59 -25.29
N SER A 291 -11.05 13.25 -26.12
CA SER A 291 -12.36 12.83 -25.65
C SER A 291 -12.33 11.52 -24.86
N GLN A 292 -11.50 10.56 -25.27
CA GLN A 292 -11.31 9.30 -24.55
C GLN A 292 -10.65 9.52 -23.16
N PHE A 293 -9.64 10.36 -23.06
CA PHE A 293 -9.05 10.72 -21.75
C PHE A 293 -10.08 11.39 -20.85
N PHE A 294 -10.89 12.30 -21.36
CA PHE A 294 -11.94 12.93 -20.58
C PHE A 294 -12.95 11.90 -20.03
N LEU A 295 -13.44 11.01 -20.88
CA LEU A 295 -14.34 9.93 -20.48
C LEU A 295 -13.70 8.97 -19.48
N ALA A 296 -12.42 8.61 -19.66
CA ALA A 296 -11.69 7.76 -18.74
C ALA A 296 -11.57 8.41 -17.35
N GLY A 297 -11.33 9.72 -17.28
CA GLY A 297 -11.32 10.47 -16.04
C GLY A 297 -12.66 10.46 -15.31
N PHE A 298 -13.75 10.67 -16.06
CA PHE A 298 -15.09 10.64 -15.53
C PHE A 298 -15.50 9.25 -15.02
N LEU A 299 -15.24 8.20 -15.80
CA LEU A 299 -15.49 6.81 -15.40
C LEU A 299 -14.64 6.42 -14.18
N GLY A 300 -13.38 6.81 -14.13
CA GLY A 300 -12.51 6.58 -12.97
C GLY A 300 -13.06 7.19 -11.69
N ASP A 301 -13.62 8.40 -11.75
CA ASP A 301 -14.25 9.07 -10.60
C ASP A 301 -15.54 8.34 -10.16
N LEU A 302 -16.38 7.93 -11.11
CA LEU A 302 -17.60 7.18 -10.82
C LEU A 302 -17.30 5.81 -10.18
N ILE A 303 -16.36 5.05 -10.75
CA ILE A 303 -15.97 3.72 -10.24
C ILE A 303 -15.35 3.85 -8.85
N SER A 304 -14.51 4.87 -8.63
CA SER A 304 -13.90 5.11 -7.33
C SER A 304 -14.93 5.37 -6.23
N ARG A 305 -16.06 5.97 -6.55
CA ARG A 305 -17.14 6.28 -5.60
C ARG A 305 -18.10 5.13 -5.34
N GLN A 306 -18.25 4.20 -6.27
CA GLN A 306 -19.33 3.20 -6.24
C GLN A 306 -18.97 1.83 -5.68
N ASN A 307 -17.77 1.58 -5.20
CA ASN A 307 -17.38 0.24 -4.74
C ASN A 307 -17.36 0.10 -3.20
N PRO A 308 -18.52 -0.15 -2.54
CA PRO A 308 -18.59 -0.34 -1.09
C PRO A 308 -17.96 -1.65 -0.61
N ASN A 309 -17.80 -2.65 -1.48
CA ASN A 309 -17.37 -4.01 -1.13
C ASN A 309 -15.92 -4.31 -1.53
N ARG A 310 -15.10 -3.30 -1.72
CA ARG A 310 -13.70 -3.44 -2.15
C ARG A 310 -12.85 -4.30 -1.21
N ASN A 311 -13.22 -4.34 0.06
CA ASN A 311 -12.53 -5.06 1.12
C ASN A 311 -13.33 -6.27 1.66
N ASP A 312 -14.20 -6.87 0.85
CA ASP A 312 -14.94 -8.08 1.23
C ASP A 312 -14.10 -9.33 0.91
N TYR A 313 -13.54 -9.95 1.95
CA TYR A 313 -12.70 -11.13 1.84
C TYR A 313 -13.42 -12.34 2.43
N GLN A 314 -13.38 -13.48 1.73
CA GLN A 314 -13.96 -14.71 2.24
C GLN A 314 -13.09 -15.29 3.36
N ILE A 315 -13.56 -15.14 4.60
CA ILE A 315 -12.94 -15.71 5.79
C ILE A 315 -13.46 -17.14 5.95
N GLU A 316 -12.57 -18.10 6.11
CA GLU A 316 -12.93 -19.50 6.32
C GLU A 316 -13.21 -19.79 7.81
N LYS A 317 -12.35 -19.26 8.68
CA LYS A 317 -12.41 -19.45 10.13
C LYS A 317 -11.93 -18.22 10.86
N GLU A 318 -12.54 -17.95 12.01
CA GLU A 318 -12.12 -16.94 12.98
C GLU A 318 -12.01 -17.57 14.36
N ILE A 319 -11.04 -17.13 15.17
CA ILE A 319 -10.87 -17.55 16.54
C ILE A 319 -10.90 -16.29 17.41
N ARG A 320 -11.96 -16.20 18.24
CA ARG A 320 -12.20 -15.05 19.14
C ARG A 320 -12.26 -13.69 18.45
N CYS A 321 -12.60 -13.67 17.14
CA CYS A 321 -12.84 -12.48 16.34
C CYS A 321 -14.36 -12.27 16.20
N GLY A 322 -14.78 -10.99 16.09
CA GLY A 322 -16.20 -10.65 16.08
C GLY A 322 -16.78 -10.54 17.50
N LYS A 323 -17.96 -9.97 17.58
CA LYS A 323 -18.71 -9.83 18.86
C LYS A 323 -19.34 -11.12 19.27
#